data_a6fd258881136da117d905497146a6b3
#
_entry.id   a6fd258881136da117d905497146a6b3
#
_cell.length_a   1.000
_cell.length_b   1.000
_cell.length_c   1.000
_cell.angle_alpha   90.00
_cell.angle_beta   90.00
_cell.angle_gamma   90.00
#
_symmetry.space_group_name_H-M   'P 1'
#
loop_
_entity.id
_entity.type
_entity.pdbx_description
1 polymer ?
#
loop_
_entity_poly.entity_id
_entity_poly.type
_entity_poly.pdbx_seq_one_letter_code
_entity_poly.pdbx_strand_id
1 'polypeptide(L)'
;MKAPIRTAMLIVALAGSLAACGQANEAIDVNGTSFSQTEVLATTEQLGPEVQNLTSAQVVQALASAPLLIDLGKQHGIVVTDEAARTAFPNIAEPNRGTLEISRSLIAGQHLQSKVPTAQAELQQMIQSADIEISPRYGHFDNKTGFGPAQENWIAPPPAGARDTPQ
;
A
#
# COMPACT_ATOMS: atom_id res chain seq x y z
N MET A 1 45.04 41.71 33.38
CA MET A 1 44.70 40.27 33.14
C MET A 1 43.52 40.25 32.20
N LYS A 2 43.74 39.80 30.97
CA LYS A 2 42.76 39.90 29.86
C LYS A 2 42.08 38.56 29.66
N ALA A 3 40.74 38.53 29.76
CA ALA A 3 39.93 37.34 29.45
C ALA A 3 39.60 37.26 27.93
N PRO A 4 39.66 36.10 27.29
CA PRO A 4 39.28 35.95 25.92
C PRO A 4 37.79 35.67 25.74
N ILE A 5 37.16 36.41 24.84
CA ILE A 5 35.80 36.26 24.36
C ILE A 5 35.72 34.98 23.53
N ARG A 6 34.87 34.04 23.95
CA ARG A 6 34.55 32.84 23.13
C ARG A 6 33.36 33.14 22.25
N THR A 7 33.64 33.26 20.96
CA THR A 7 32.64 33.38 19.89
C THR A 7 31.95 31.99 19.72
N ALA A 8 30.71 31.89 20.10
CA ALA A 8 29.88 30.71 19.80
C ALA A 8 29.34 30.83 18.39
N MET A 9 29.80 29.98 17.50
CA MET A 9 29.35 29.86 16.11
C MET A 9 28.05 29.03 16.07
N LEU A 10 26.93 29.69 15.79
CA LEU A 10 25.63 29.07 15.62
C LEU A 10 25.57 28.44 14.23
N ILE A 11 25.70 27.12 14.13
CA ILE A 11 25.46 26.37 12.91
C ILE A 11 23.96 26.06 12.88
N VAL A 12 23.20 26.81 12.09
CA VAL A 12 21.82 26.52 11.75
C VAL A 12 21.85 25.44 10.67
N ALA A 13 21.53 24.20 11.06
CA ALA A 13 21.33 23.11 10.10
C ALA A 13 19.98 23.29 9.41
N LEU A 14 20.01 23.73 8.15
CA LEU A 14 18.89 23.61 7.22
C LEU A 14 18.76 22.12 6.80
N ALA A 15 18.07 21.34 7.58
CA ALA A 15 17.62 20.00 7.20
C ALA A 15 16.08 20.05 7.07
N GLY A 16 15.62 20.51 5.93
CA GLY A 16 14.20 20.57 5.66
C GLY A 16 13.90 20.59 4.18
N SER A 17 13.19 19.58 3.69
CA SER A 17 12.48 19.50 2.39
C SER A 17 13.08 18.60 1.31
N LEU A 18 13.23 17.29 1.62
CA LEU A 18 13.34 16.26 0.57
C LEU A 18 12.16 15.24 0.62
N ALA A 19 11.15 15.47 1.46
CA ALA A 19 10.03 14.54 1.62
C ALA A 19 8.91 14.69 0.56
N ALA A 20 8.91 15.75 -0.25
CA ALA A 20 7.79 16.02 -1.17
C ALA A 20 7.84 15.28 -2.52
N CYS A 21 8.96 14.62 -2.88
CA CYS A 21 9.06 13.92 -4.17
C CYS A 21 8.67 12.44 -4.10
N GLY A 22 8.49 11.86 -2.92
CA GLY A 22 8.13 10.44 -2.73
C GLY A 22 6.65 10.16 -3.01
N GLN A 23 5.75 11.03 -2.60
CA GLN A 23 4.30 10.81 -2.65
C GLN A 23 3.71 10.80 -4.08
N ALA A 24 4.32 11.48 -5.04
CA ALA A 24 3.79 11.55 -6.41
C ALA A 24 3.79 10.19 -7.15
N ASN A 25 4.62 9.23 -6.74
CA ASN A 25 4.71 7.89 -7.34
C ASN A 25 4.19 6.78 -6.42
N GLU A 26 3.67 7.13 -5.25
CA GLU A 26 3.11 6.16 -4.31
C GLU A 26 1.73 5.70 -4.78
N ALA A 27 1.52 4.39 -4.77
CA ALA A 27 0.23 3.78 -5.09
C ALA A 27 -0.56 3.47 -3.83
N ILE A 28 0.12 3.02 -2.81
CA ILE A 28 -0.45 2.64 -1.52
C ILE A 28 0.61 2.69 -0.41
N ASP A 29 0.21 3.13 0.77
CA ASP A 29 0.91 2.93 2.04
C ASP A 29 0.00 2.24 3.04
N VAL A 30 0.55 1.34 3.83
CA VAL A 30 -0.13 0.64 4.93
C VAL A 30 0.78 0.65 6.15
N ASN A 31 0.47 1.47 7.14
CA ASN A 31 1.25 1.59 8.38
C ASN A 31 2.76 1.84 8.10
N GLY A 32 3.09 2.63 7.08
CA GLY A 32 4.46 2.92 6.66
C GLY A 32 5.11 1.88 5.72
N THR A 33 4.35 0.86 5.29
CA THR A 33 4.78 -0.06 4.22
C THR A 33 4.20 0.41 2.90
N SER A 34 5.00 1.08 2.09
CA SER A 34 4.54 1.66 0.82
C SER A 34 4.93 0.83 -0.41
N PHE A 35 4.09 0.92 -1.44
CA PHE A 35 4.36 0.42 -2.79
C PHE A 35 4.13 1.53 -3.81
N SER A 36 5.07 1.67 -4.72
CA SER A 36 5.00 2.64 -5.81
C SER A 36 4.06 2.17 -6.93
N GLN A 37 3.63 3.11 -7.78
CA GLN A 37 2.85 2.80 -8.99
C GLN A 37 3.59 1.83 -9.92
N THR A 38 4.90 1.97 -10.02
CA THR A 38 5.76 1.08 -10.82
C THR A 38 5.73 -0.36 -10.28
N GLU A 39 5.82 -0.52 -8.95
CA GLU A 39 5.73 -1.85 -8.32
C GLU A 39 4.35 -2.47 -8.50
N VAL A 40 3.27 -1.70 -8.38
CA VAL A 40 1.90 -2.17 -8.63
C VAL A 40 1.73 -2.64 -10.07
N LEU A 41 2.20 -1.87 -11.05
CA LEU A 41 2.11 -2.25 -12.46
C LEU A 41 2.92 -3.52 -12.76
N ALA A 42 4.16 -3.58 -12.28
CA ALA A 42 5.02 -4.75 -12.45
C ALA A 42 4.42 -6.01 -11.77
N THR A 43 3.77 -5.84 -10.61
CA THR A 43 3.07 -6.93 -9.91
C THR A 43 1.82 -7.36 -10.67
N THR A 44 1.07 -6.42 -11.24
CA THR A 44 -0.11 -6.70 -12.07
C THR A 44 0.28 -7.49 -13.32
N GLU A 45 1.35 -7.07 -14.00
CA GLU A 45 1.88 -7.75 -15.18
C GLU A 45 2.34 -9.18 -14.84
N GLN A 46 3.05 -9.32 -13.73
CA GLN A 46 3.60 -10.61 -13.31
C GLN A 46 2.52 -11.61 -12.88
N LEU A 47 1.46 -11.15 -12.20
CA LEU A 47 0.35 -11.99 -11.75
C LEU A 47 -0.75 -12.18 -12.81
N GLY A 48 -0.79 -11.34 -13.85
CA GLY A 48 -1.82 -11.38 -14.89
C GLY A 48 -2.01 -12.75 -15.54
N PRO A 49 -0.96 -13.52 -15.88
CA PRO A 49 -1.09 -14.88 -16.42
C PRO A 49 -1.68 -15.89 -15.43
N GLU A 50 -1.50 -15.67 -14.12
CA GLU A 50 -1.96 -16.58 -13.06
C GLU A 50 -3.39 -16.27 -12.60
N VAL A 51 -3.86 -15.02 -12.76
CA VAL A 51 -5.15 -14.55 -12.27
C VAL A 51 -5.94 -13.88 -13.40
N GLN A 52 -7.05 -14.50 -13.82
CA GLN A 52 -7.88 -13.97 -14.91
C GLN A 52 -8.47 -12.60 -14.56
N ASN A 53 -8.43 -11.68 -15.53
CA ASN A 53 -8.95 -10.31 -15.41
C ASN A 53 -8.39 -9.49 -14.23
N LEU A 54 -7.16 -9.78 -13.81
CA LEU A 54 -6.50 -9.03 -12.76
C LEU A 54 -6.30 -7.57 -13.16
N THR A 55 -6.74 -6.66 -12.32
CA THR A 55 -6.56 -5.21 -12.49
C THR A 55 -5.57 -4.66 -11.46
N SER A 56 -4.92 -3.53 -11.80
CA SER A 56 -4.02 -2.86 -10.84
C SER A 56 -4.74 -2.41 -9.57
N ALA A 57 -6.04 -2.07 -9.65
CA ALA A 57 -6.84 -1.76 -8.47
C ALA A 57 -6.99 -2.97 -7.53
N GLN A 58 -7.18 -4.16 -8.09
CA GLN A 58 -7.23 -5.40 -7.29
C GLN A 58 -5.86 -5.74 -6.68
N VAL A 59 -4.77 -5.48 -7.40
CA VAL A 59 -3.41 -5.63 -6.85
C VAL A 59 -3.19 -4.66 -5.69
N VAL A 60 -3.62 -3.40 -5.81
CA VAL A 60 -3.56 -2.42 -4.71
C VAL A 60 -4.37 -2.89 -3.51
N GLN A 61 -5.59 -3.41 -3.71
CA GLN A 61 -6.40 -3.96 -2.61
C GLN A 61 -5.73 -5.17 -1.94
N ALA A 62 -5.10 -6.04 -2.73
CA ALA A 62 -4.34 -7.18 -2.19
C ALA A 62 -3.12 -6.71 -1.38
N LEU A 63 -2.36 -5.73 -1.90
CA LEU A 63 -1.22 -5.13 -1.20
C LEU A 63 -1.65 -4.35 0.05
N ALA A 64 -2.86 -3.78 0.07
CA ALA A 64 -3.39 -3.10 1.24
C ALA A 64 -3.66 -4.05 2.41
N SER A 65 -4.14 -5.24 2.13
CA SER A 65 -4.42 -6.25 3.15
C SER A 65 -3.22 -7.12 3.51
N ALA A 66 -2.23 -7.20 2.62
CA ALA A 66 -1.11 -8.13 2.78
C ALA A 66 -0.29 -7.90 4.05
N PRO A 67 0.19 -6.68 4.40
CA PRO A 67 0.94 -6.46 5.63
C PRO A 67 0.13 -6.83 6.88
N LEU A 68 -1.17 -6.54 6.90
CA LEU A 68 -2.05 -6.82 8.03
C LEU A 68 -2.21 -8.34 8.25
N LEU A 69 -2.42 -9.10 7.16
CA LEU A 69 -2.50 -10.56 7.22
C LEU A 69 -1.18 -11.21 7.65
N ILE A 70 -0.07 -10.70 7.16
CA ILE A 70 1.26 -11.18 7.52
C ILE A 70 1.54 -10.91 9.00
N ASP A 71 1.21 -9.71 9.49
CA ASP A 71 1.44 -9.32 10.88
C ASP A 71 0.51 -10.09 11.82
N LEU A 72 -0.75 -10.28 11.47
CA LEU A 72 -1.65 -11.15 12.21
C LEU A 72 -1.10 -12.59 12.25
N GLY A 73 -0.60 -13.10 11.13
CA GLY A 73 0.06 -14.39 11.08
C GLY A 73 1.22 -14.49 12.07
N LYS A 74 2.10 -13.50 12.09
CA LYS A 74 3.23 -13.45 13.05
C LYS A 74 2.77 -13.45 14.50
N GLN A 75 1.69 -12.73 14.85
CA GLN A 75 1.12 -12.72 16.20
C GLN A 75 0.66 -14.11 16.65
N HIS A 76 0.21 -14.93 15.71
CA HIS A 76 -0.19 -16.32 15.93
C HIS A 76 0.93 -17.35 15.64
N GLY A 77 2.19 -16.90 15.52
CA GLY A 77 3.35 -17.78 15.29
C GLY A 77 3.43 -18.34 13.86
N ILE A 78 2.67 -17.78 12.91
CA ILE A 78 2.70 -18.15 11.49
C ILE A 78 3.66 -17.21 10.78
N VAL A 79 4.87 -17.71 10.47
CA VAL A 79 5.89 -16.97 9.73
C VAL A 79 6.05 -17.59 8.35
N VAL A 80 5.79 -16.81 7.30
CA VAL A 80 5.95 -17.23 5.91
C VAL A 80 7.26 -16.69 5.37
N THR A 81 8.18 -17.59 5.03
CA THR A 81 9.47 -17.24 4.43
C THR A 81 9.32 -16.91 2.94
N ASP A 82 10.32 -16.26 2.35
CA ASP A 82 10.33 -15.97 0.90
C ASP A 82 10.31 -17.26 0.08
N GLU A 83 10.98 -18.30 0.55
CA GLU A 83 10.98 -19.61 -0.09
C GLU A 83 9.57 -20.23 -0.11
N ALA A 84 8.87 -20.19 1.02
CA ALA A 84 7.48 -20.63 1.09
C ALA A 84 6.57 -19.75 0.20
N ALA A 85 6.77 -18.44 0.20
CA ALA A 85 5.99 -17.51 -0.63
C ALA A 85 6.10 -17.81 -2.13
N ARG A 86 7.27 -18.22 -2.62
CA ARG A 86 7.49 -18.60 -4.03
C ARG A 86 6.65 -19.79 -4.46
N THR A 87 6.21 -20.63 -3.54
CA THR A 87 5.36 -21.80 -3.86
C THR A 87 3.91 -21.42 -4.21
N ALA A 88 3.46 -20.23 -3.87
CA ALA A 88 2.10 -19.77 -4.16
C ALA A 88 1.85 -19.59 -5.68
N PHE A 89 2.90 -19.15 -6.41
CA PHE A 89 2.87 -18.97 -7.85
C PHE A 89 4.09 -19.64 -8.50
N PRO A 90 4.08 -20.96 -8.68
CA PRO A 90 5.25 -21.73 -9.09
C PRO A 90 5.73 -21.43 -10.51
N ASN A 91 4.87 -20.84 -11.36
CA ASN A 91 5.23 -20.46 -12.72
C ASN A 91 6.01 -19.13 -12.79
N ILE A 92 6.08 -18.38 -11.68
CA ILE A 92 6.81 -17.13 -11.59
C ILE A 92 8.21 -17.42 -11.01
N ALA A 93 9.19 -17.53 -11.90
CA ALA A 93 10.56 -17.89 -11.50
C ALA A 93 11.21 -16.84 -10.59
N GLU A 94 11.01 -15.55 -10.88
CA GLU A 94 11.57 -14.43 -10.12
C GLU A 94 10.46 -13.46 -9.69
N PRO A 95 9.72 -13.76 -8.61
CA PRO A 95 8.66 -12.90 -8.14
C PRO A 95 9.24 -11.57 -7.61
N ASN A 96 8.65 -10.46 -8.03
CA ASN A 96 8.97 -9.14 -7.52
C ASN A 96 8.47 -8.96 -6.07
N ARG A 97 8.82 -7.82 -5.44
CA ARG A 97 8.45 -7.52 -4.06
C ARG A 97 6.94 -7.60 -3.81
N GLY A 98 6.12 -7.00 -4.69
CA GLY A 98 4.66 -7.01 -4.55
C GLY A 98 4.08 -8.41 -4.69
N THR A 99 4.56 -9.20 -5.66
CA THR A 99 4.18 -10.61 -5.83
C THR A 99 4.53 -11.44 -4.60
N LEU A 100 5.73 -11.28 -4.04
CA LEU A 100 6.13 -11.97 -2.81
C LEU A 100 5.26 -11.59 -1.61
N GLU A 101 4.90 -10.31 -1.48
CA GLU A 101 4.07 -9.82 -0.39
C GLU A 101 2.64 -10.40 -0.48
N ILE A 102 2.04 -10.40 -1.66
CA ILE A 102 0.75 -11.04 -1.91
C ILE A 102 0.84 -12.54 -1.63
N SER A 103 1.89 -13.21 -2.09
CA SER A 103 2.11 -14.64 -1.85
C SER A 103 2.20 -14.98 -0.36
N ARG A 104 2.98 -14.19 0.42
CA ARG A 104 3.08 -14.38 1.87
C ARG A 104 1.71 -14.20 2.54
N SER A 105 0.96 -13.18 2.15
CA SER A 105 -0.36 -12.90 2.72
C SER A 105 -1.37 -14.01 2.42
N LEU A 106 -1.34 -14.59 1.22
CA LEU A 106 -2.20 -15.72 0.84
C LEU A 106 -1.91 -16.94 1.72
N ILE A 107 -0.65 -17.32 1.89
CA ILE A 107 -0.25 -18.45 2.73
C ILE A 107 -0.57 -18.17 4.21
N ALA A 108 -0.25 -16.97 4.70
CA ALA A 108 -0.59 -16.58 6.08
C ALA A 108 -2.11 -16.63 6.32
N GLY A 109 -2.91 -16.09 5.38
CA GLY A 109 -4.37 -16.13 5.44
C GLY A 109 -4.94 -17.52 5.47
N GLN A 110 -4.43 -18.45 4.65
CA GLN A 110 -4.84 -19.87 4.67
C GLN A 110 -4.55 -20.54 6.02
N HIS A 111 -3.36 -20.29 6.57
CA HIS A 111 -3.01 -20.82 7.89
C HIS A 111 -3.83 -20.20 9.02
N LEU A 112 -4.06 -18.89 8.97
CA LEU A 112 -4.93 -18.20 9.93
C LEU A 112 -6.34 -18.77 9.90
N GLN A 113 -6.94 -18.90 8.72
CA GLN A 113 -8.28 -19.43 8.54
C GLN A 113 -8.42 -20.88 9.08
N SER A 114 -7.38 -21.69 8.93
CA SER A 114 -7.41 -23.10 9.37
C SER A 114 -7.10 -23.29 10.85
N LYS A 115 -6.32 -22.40 11.48
CA LYS A 115 -5.77 -22.60 12.83
C LYS A 115 -6.30 -21.61 13.87
N VAL A 116 -6.81 -20.45 13.45
CA VAL A 116 -7.20 -19.35 14.34
C VAL A 116 -8.66 -18.98 14.10
N PRO A 117 -9.61 -19.50 14.90
CA PRO A 117 -11.04 -19.22 14.71
C PRO A 117 -11.41 -17.73 14.81
N THR A 118 -10.62 -16.94 15.55
CA THR A 118 -10.81 -15.50 15.76
C THR A 118 -10.16 -14.62 14.71
N ALA A 119 -9.35 -15.19 13.80
CA ALA A 119 -8.53 -14.44 12.84
C ALA A 119 -9.33 -13.42 12.03
N GLN A 120 -10.57 -13.74 11.63
CA GLN A 120 -11.38 -12.80 10.85
C GLN A 120 -11.78 -11.56 11.66
N ALA A 121 -12.15 -11.75 12.93
CA ALA A 121 -12.52 -10.63 13.82
C ALA A 121 -11.30 -9.77 14.15
N GLU A 122 -10.16 -10.40 14.41
CA GLU A 122 -8.89 -9.72 14.68
C GLU A 122 -8.42 -8.92 13.46
N LEU A 123 -8.49 -9.49 12.24
CA LEU A 123 -8.16 -8.80 11.01
C LEU A 123 -9.06 -7.58 10.80
N GLN A 124 -10.37 -7.69 11.07
CA GLN A 124 -11.28 -6.55 10.98
C GLN A 124 -10.90 -5.43 11.96
N GLN A 125 -10.50 -5.76 13.19
CA GLN A 125 -10.01 -4.77 14.15
C GLN A 125 -8.72 -4.10 13.67
N MET A 126 -7.79 -4.86 13.10
CA MET A 126 -6.57 -4.33 12.52
C MET A 126 -6.87 -3.38 11.36
N ILE A 127 -7.77 -3.73 10.46
CA ILE A 127 -8.20 -2.88 9.33
C ILE A 127 -8.81 -1.57 9.84
N GLN A 128 -9.65 -1.60 10.89
CA GLN A 128 -10.27 -0.41 11.45
C GLN A 128 -9.28 0.55 12.12
N SER A 129 -8.14 0.05 12.57
CA SER A 129 -7.09 0.85 13.21
C SER A 129 -5.89 1.13 12.32
N ALA A 130 -5.83 0.53 11.14
CA ALA A 130 -4.72 0.70 10.23
C ALA A 130 -4.73 2.09 9.58
N ASP A 131 -3.54 2.63 9.39
CA ASP A 131 -3.30 3.79 8.54
C ASP A 131 -3.07 3.30 7.11
N ILE A 132 -4.07 3.52 6.25
CA ILE A 132 -4.05 3.05 4.85
C ILE A 132 -4.32 4.24 3.94
N GLU A 133 -3.30 4.63 3.20
CA GLU A 133 -3.38 5.66 2.18
C GLU A 133 -3.31 5.03 0.78
N ILE A 134 -4.27 5.33 -0.08
CA ILE A 134 -4.34 4.82 -1.46
C ILE A 134 -4.37 5.98 -2.43
N SER A 135 -3.56 5.90 -3.48
CA SER A 135 -3.63 6.85 -4.59
C SER A 135 -5.04 6.86 -5.19
N PRO A 136 -5.69 8.04 -5.36
CA PRO A 136 -7.06 8.17 -5.86
C PRO A 136 -7.31 7.49 -7.21
N ARG A 137 -6.27 7.23 -7.97
CA ARG A 137 -6.27 6.49 -9.25
C ARG A 137 -6.75 5.05 -9.09
N TYR A 138 -6.48 4.41 -7.93
CA TYR A 138 -6.82 3.01 -7.67
C TYR A 138 -8.06 2.84 -6.81
N GLY A 139 -8.59 3.94 -6.25
CA GLY A 139 -9.74 3.96 -5.38
C GLY A 139 -9.51 4.79 -4.14
N HIS A 140 -10.29 4.51 -3.14
CA HIS A 140 -10.12 5.08 -1.80
C HIS A 140 -10.36 4.00 -0.75
N PHE A 141 -9.81 4.20 0.43
CA PHE A 141 -10.04 3.35 1.58
C PHE A 141 -10.70 4.16 2.70
N ASP A 142 -11.66 3.55 3.36
CA ASP A 142 -12.31 4.06 4.56
C ASP A 142 -12.38 2.95 5.61
N ASN A 143 -11.96 3.23 6.83
CA ASN A 143 -11.85 2.22 7.89
C ASN A 143 -13.18 1.58 8.28
N LYS A 144 -14.33 2.20 7.92
CA LYS A 144 -15.67 1.68 8.22
C LYS A 144 -16.30 0.93 7.04
N THR A 145 -16.09 1.45 5.83
CA THR A 145 -16.72 0.91 4.60
C THR A 145 -15.78 0.09 3.75
N GLY A 146 -14.46 0.14 4.02
CA GLY A 146 -13.44 -0.58 3.27
C GLY A 146 -13.03 0.11 1.98
N PHE A 147 -12.69 -0.68 0.97
CA PHE A 147 -12.25 -0.19 -0.33
C PHE A 147 -13.43 0.27 -1.17
N GLY A 148 -13.33 1.51 -1.66
CA GLY A 148 -14.26 2.07 -2.63
C GLY A 148 -13.62 2.23 -4.02
N PRO A 149 -14.44 2.34 -5.08
CA PRO A 149 -13.95 2.52 -6.44
C PRO A 149 -13.17 3.83 -6.61
N ALA A 150 -12.34 3.89 -7.66
CA ALA A 150 -11.71 5.13 -8.06
C ALA A 150 -12.80 6.19 -8.36
N GLN A 151 -12.63 7.38 -7.81
CA GLN A 151 -13.54 8.49 -8.11
C GLN A 151 -13.08 9.14 -9.41
N GLU A 152 -13.87 9.02 -10.48
CA GLU A 152 -13.58 9.64 -11.77
C GLU A 152 -13.80 11.18 -11.75
N ASN A 153 -14.06 11.77 -10.58
CA ASN A 153 -14.38 13.20 -10.40
C ASN A 153 -13.17 14.15 -10.47
N TRP A 154 -12.02 13.69 -10.95
CA TRP A 154 -10.87 14.57 -11.20
C TRP A 154 -11.08 15.54 -12.38
N ILE A 155 -12.07 15.25 -13.27
CA ILE A 155 -12.56 16.18 -14.25
C ILE A 155 -13.77 16.86 -13.63
N ALA A 156 -13.58 18.08 -13.07
CA ALA A 156 -14.72 18.88 -12.65
C ALA A 156 -15.65 19.09 -13.87
N PRO A 157 -16.95 18.74 -13.78
CA PRO A 157 -17.87 19.06 -14.86
C PRO A 157 -17.79 20.58 -15.10
N PRO A 158 -17.84 21.04 -16.36
CA PRO A 158 -17.83 22.46 -16.66
C PRO A 158 -18.94 23.13 -15.86
N PRO A 159 -18.72 24.35 -15.28
CA PRO A 159 -19.70 25.01 -14.47
C PRO A 159 -21.01 25.09 -15.23
N ALA A 160 -22.10 24.70 -14.56
CA ALA A 160 -23.46 24.71 -15.14
C ALA A 160 -23.79 26.16 -15.53
N GLY A 161 -23.63 26.52 -16.79
CA GLY A 161 -23.81 27.88 -17.32
C GLY A 161 -22.97 28.19 -18.56
N ALA A 162 -21.97 27.37 -18.89
CA ALA A 162 -21.19 27.54 -20.12
C ALA A 162 -21.85 26.84 -21.32
N ARG A 163 -23.18 26.93 -21.46
CA ARG A 163 -23.86 26.53 -22.68
C ARG A 163 -24.02 27.77 -23.56
N ASP A 164 -23.23 27.77 -24.62
CA ASP A 164 -23.45 28.37 -25.94
C ASP A 164 -24.43 29.54 -26.00
N THR A 165 -23.87 30.72 -26.09
CA THR A 165 -24.55 31.83 -26.80
C THR A 165 -24.27 31.59 -28.31
N PRO A 166 -25.29 31.21 -29.11
CA PRO A 166 -25.13 31.18 -30.56
C PRO A 166 -25.02 32.62 -31.06
N GLN A 167 -24.01 32.89 -31.90
CA GLN A 167 -23.88 34.10 -32.69
C GLN A 167 -24.81 34.04 -33.90
#